data_eeeb38f1e34b1097d6d7cb3245d48a97
#
_entry.id   eeeb38f1e34b1097d6d7cb3245d48a97
#
_cell.length_a   1.000
_cell.length_b   1.000
_cell.length_c   1.000
_cell.angle_alpha   90.00
_cell.angle_beta   90.00
_cell.angle_gamma   90.00
#
_symmetry.space_group_name_H-M   'P 1'
#
loop_
_entity.id
_entity.type
_entity.pdbx_description
1 polymer ?
#
loop_
_entity_poly.entity_id
_entity_poly.type
_entity_poly.pdbx_seq_one_letter_code
_entity_poly.pdbx_strand_id
1 'polypeptide(L)'
;DKSKSEFQVTVAKSTAKKQQSYSTCITANLDKLESNKRNTAKNLYAIKVNRTANCVTVYTYDEKGKYTIPVRAMICSTGLDNSTITGDYTIGIKSEWLSLVGDVFGRYISGISCDYLFHSVPYYSMSEEDLELEEFNKLGEQASQGCVRLAVSDAKWVYDNCPAGTNVSIYDDAE
;
A
#
# COMPACT_ATOMS: atom_id res chain seq x y z
N ASP A 1 4.32 39.29 -9.64
CA ASP A 1 4.44 37.84 -9.74
C ASP A 1 3.97 37.11 -8.47
N LYS A 2 2.76 37.48 -7.99
CA LYS A 2 2.16 36.89 -6.78
C LYS A 2 1.79 35.40 -6.94
N SER A 3 1.49 34.95 -8.17
CA SER A 3 1.05 33.58 -8.41
C SER A 3 2.17 32.52 -8.18
N LYS A 4 3.43 32.87 -8.49
CA LYS A 4 4.57 31.96 -8.26
C LYS A 4 4.91 31.82 -6.78
N SER A 5 4.76 32.90 -5.97
CA SER A 5 5.05 32.83 -4.54
C SER A 5 3.99 32.05 -3.76
N GLU A 6 2.72 32.15 -4.14
CA GLU A 6 1.65 31.36 -3.51
C GLU A 6 1.75 29.86 -3.83
N PHE A 7 2.11 29.52 -5.07
CA PHE A 7 2.33 28.11 -5.46
C PHE A 7 3.50 27.49 -4.71
N GLN A 8 4.63 28.20 -4.59
CA GLN A 8 5.79 27.70 -3.84
C GLN A 8 5.50 27.52 -2.34
N VAL A 9 4.74 28.42 -1.72
CA VAL A 9 4.35 28.30 -0.30
C VAL A 9 3.40 27.12 -0.08
N THR A 10 2.51 26.83 -1.00
CA THR A 10 1.58 25.70 -0.91
C THR A 10 2.32 24.36 -1.04
N VAL A 11 3.26 24.26 -1.98
CA VAL A 11 4.11 23.06 -2.16
C VAL A 11 4.99 22.84 -0.94
N ALA A 12 5.63 23.87 -0.40
CA ALA A 12 6.46 23.76 0.80
C ALA A 12 5.66 23.34 2.04
N LYS A 13 4.45 23.87 2.24
CA LYS A 13 3.55 23.46 3.32
C LYS A 13 3.07 22.01 3.17
N SER A 14 2.78 21.57 1.96
CA SER A 14 2.39 20.18 1.66
C SER A 14 3.54 19.23 1.97
N THR A 15 4.77 19.56 1.55
CA THR A 15 5.96 18.75 1.80
C THR A 15 6.30 18.68 3.29
N ALA A 16 6.23 19.81 4.03
CA ALA A 16 6.48 19.83 5.47
C ALA A 16 5.42 19.04 6.25
N LYS A 17 4.15 19.13 5.86
CA LYS A 17 3.06 18.36 6.46
C LYS A 17 3.20 16.85 6.20
N LYS A 18 3.66 16.48 5.01
CA LYS A 18 3.97 15.10 4.64
C LYS A 18 5.15 14.56 5.45
N GLN A 19 6.23 15.34 5.63
CA GLN A 19 7.39 14.97 6.45
C GLN A 19 7.04 14.79 7.93
N GLN A 20 6.17 15.64 8.48
CA GLN A 20 5.73 15.53 9.88
C GLN A 20 4.81 14.32 10.10
N SER A 21 3.97 13.97 9.12
CA SER A 21 3.19 12.74 9.07
C SER A 21 4.09 11.50 9.06
N TYR A 22 5.15 11.48 8.24
CA TYR A 22 6.14 10.39 8.21
C TYR A 22 6.81 10.15 9.56
N SER A 23 7.27 11.21 10.23
CA SER A 23 7.96 11.09 11.53
C SER A 23 7.05 10.48 12.59
N THR A 24 5.82 10.95 12.70
CA THR A 24 4.83 10.45 13.67
C THR A 24 4.48 8.98 13.41
N CYS A 25 4.45 8.57 12.17
CA CYS A 25 4.13 7.22 11.77
C CYS A 25 5.28 6.22 11.94
N ILE A 26 6.52 6.63 11.71
CA ILE A 26 7.69 5.78 11.99
C ILE A 26 7.68 5.38 13.47
N THR A 27 7.42 6.34 14.38
CA THR A 27 7.33 6.07 15.82
C THR A 27 6.17 5.11 16.13
N ALA A 28 4.97 5.34 15.58
CA ALA A 28 3.83 4.46 15.79
C ALA A 28 4.03 3.05 15.22
N ASN A 29 4.79 2.90 14.13
CA ASN A 29 5.14 1.60 13.57
C ASN A 29 6.20 0.86 14.40
N LEU A 30 7.17 1.57 14.99
CA LEU A 30 8.14 0.99 15.91
C LEU A 30 7.46 0.47 17.17
N ASP A 31 6.55 1.22 17.77
CA ASP A 31 5.76 0.80 18.93
C ASP A 31 4.88 -0.43 18.62
N LYS A 32 4.31 -0.51 17.41
CA LYS A 32 3.55 -1.68 16.93
C LYS A 32 4.45 -2.90 16.67
N LEU A 33 5.65 -2.72 16.14
CA LEU A 33 6.63 -3.80 15.96
C LEU A 33 7.05 -4.39 17.30
N GLU A 34 7.23 -3.57 18.34
CA GLU A 34 7.54 -4.05 19.69
C GLU A 34 6.34 -4.73 20.37
N SER A 35 5.11 -4.27 20.12
CA SER A 35 3.91 -4.92 20.63
C SER A 35 3.60 -6.24 19.91
N ASN A 36 3.90 -6.33 18.60
CA ASN A 36 3.72 -7.56 17.80
C ASN A 36 4.75 -8.64 18.14
N LYS A 37 5.94 -8.29 18.61
CA LYS A 37 6.90 -9.27 19.17
C LYS A 37 6.36 -10.02 20.39
N ARG A 38 5.33 -9.50 21.04
CA ARG A 38 4.65 -10.15 22.17
C ARG A 38 3.44 -11.01 21.77
N ASN A 39 3.00 -10.92 20.52
CA ASN A 39 1.83 -11.68 20.03
C ASN A 39 2.34 -12.90 19.24
N THR A 40 2.36 -14.05 19.89
CA THR A 40 2.99 -15.29 19.40
C THR A 40 2.19 -16.04 18.32
N ALA A 41 1.05 -15.53 17.87
CA ALA A 41 0.30 -16.12 16.77
C ALA A 41 0.90 -15.67 15.43
N LYS A 42 1.56 -16.59 14.73
CA LYS A 42 2.12 -16.34 13.41
C LYS A 42 1.00 -16.15 12.39
N ASN A 43 1.02 -15.03 11.66
CA ASN A 43 0.07 -14.81 10.58
C ASN A 43 0.19 -15.90 9.50
N LEU A 44 -0.94 -16.34 8.94
CA LEU A 44 -0.96 -17.39 7.91
C LEU A 44 -0.21 -16.97 6.65
N TYR A 45 -0.18 -15.67 6.35
CA TYR A 45 0.39 -15.13 5.12
C TYR A 45 1.47 -14.07 5.39
N ALA A 46 2.34 -13.89 4.39
CA ALA A 46 3.23 -12.75 4.22
C ALA A 46 3.13 -12.27 2.77
N ILE A 47 3.26 -10.96 2.57
CA ILE A 47 3.12 -10.30 1.28
C ILE A 47 4.49 -9.81 0.81
N LYS A 48 4.82 -10.04 -0.45
CA LYS A 48 5.98 -9.46 -1.12
C LYS A 48 5.51 -8.63 -2.30
N VAL A 49 6.01 -7.40 -2.41
CA VAL A 49 5.74 -6.49 -3.53
C VAL A 49 7.04 -6.27 -4.29
N ASN A 50 7.10 -6.72 -5.53
CA ASN A 50 8.17 -6.39 -6.46
C ASN A 50 7.77 -5.13 -7.24
N ARG A 51 8.41 -3.98 -6.95
CA ARG A 51 8.11 -2.70 -7.61
C ARG A 51 8.50 -2.73 -9.09
N THR A 52 9.63 -3.35 -9.42
CA THR A 52 10.13 -3.44 -10.80
C THR A 52 9.18 -4.21 -11.69
N ALA A 53 8.65 -5.32 -11.17
CA ALA A 53 7.70 -6.17 -11.90
C ALA A 53 6.24 -5.73 -11.77
N ASN A 54 5.94 -4.73 -10.92
CA ASN A 54 4.57 -4.36 -10.54
C ASN A 54 3.71 -5.58 -10.16
N CYS A 55 4.27 -6.43 -9.31
CA CYS A 55 3.67 -7.70 -8.90
C CYS A 55 3.65 -7.83 -7.38
N VAL A 56 2.52 -8.29 -6.85
CA VAL A 56 2.35 -8.69 -5.46
C VAL A 56 2.27 -10.20 -5.39
N THR A 57 3.10 -10.84 -4.58
CA THR A 57 3.03 -12.28 -4.31
C THR A 57 2.75 -12.50 -2.83
N VAL A 58 1.77 -13.32 -2.53
CA VAL A 58 1.43 -13.75 -1.17
C VAL A 58 2.00 -15.13 -0.94
N TYR A 59 2.64 -15.31 0.20
CA TYR A 59 3.26 -16.57 0.61
C TYR A 59 2.61 -17.09 1.90
N THR A 60 2.54 -18.40 2.03
CA THR A 60 2.34 -19.07 3.31
C THR A 60 3.64 -19.75 3.76
N TYR A 61 3.69 -20.20 5.00
CA TYR A 61 4.90 -20.81 5.55
C TYR A 61 5.00 -22.31 5.24
N ASP A 62 6.24 -22.77 5.07
CA ASP A 62 6.62 -24.17 4.93
C ASP A 62 6.68 -24.89 6.30
N GLU A 63 7.06 -26.16 6.29
CA GLU A 63 7.23 -26.99 7.50
C GLU A 63 8.26 -26.44 8.48
N LYS A 64 9.22 -25.63 8.01
CA LYS A 64 10.22 -24.93 8.83
C LYS A 64 9.73 -23.58 9.33
N GLY A 65 8.50 -23.22 9.00
CA GLY A 65 7.88 -21.96 9.38
C GLY A 65 8.39 -20.75 8.60
N LYS A 66 9.01 -20.91 7.44
CA LYS A 66 9.43 -19.82 6.56
C LYS A 66 8.36 -19.55 5.49
N TYR A 67 8.08 -18.29 5.18
CA TYR A 67 7.15 -17.88 4.12
C TYR A 67 7.78 -18.08 2.74
N THR A 68 7.71 -19.29 2.22
CA THR A 68 8.34 -19.74 0.97
C THR A 68 7.37 -20.32 -0.04
N ILE A 69 6.15 -20.69 0.39
CA ILE A 69 5.15 -21.30 -0.48
C ILE A 69 4.26 -20.20 -1.06
N PRO A 70 4.36 -19.89 -2.38
CA PRO A 70 3.48 -18.89 -3.00
C PRO A 70 2.05 -19.43 -3.09
N VAL A 71 1.08 -18.62 -2.68
CA VAL A 71 -0.35 -18.99 -2.70
C VAL A 71 -1.16 -18.11 -3.64
N ARG A 72 -0.68 -16.89 -3.95
CA ARG A 72 -1.34 -15.96 -4.86
C ARG A 72 -0.33 -15.01 -5.46
N ALA A 73 -0.49 -14.71 -6.76
CA ALA A 73 0.20 -13.65 -7.46
C ALA A 73 -0.84 -12.69 -8.05
N MET A 74 -0.57 -11.39 -7.99
CA MET A 74 -1.48 -10.32 -8.37
C MET A 74 -0.70 -9.26 -9.15
N ILE A 75 -1.24 -8.79 -10.27
CA ILE A 75 -0.75 -7.61 -10.94
C ILE A 75 -1.09 -6.39 -10.07
N CYS A 76 -0.17 -5.45 -9.94
CA CYS A 76 -0.40 -4.21 -9.22
C CYS A 76 0.10 -2.99 -10.01
N SER A 77 -0.26 -1.81 -9.57
CA SER A 77 0.41 -0.57 -9.95
C SER A 77 1.08 0.03 -8.73
N THR A 78 2.38 0.28 -8.85
CA THR A 78 3.16 0.97 -7.83
C THR A 78 3.29 2.46 -8.16
N GLY A 79 4.00 3.21 -7.33
CA GLY A 79 4.14 4.66 -7.47
C GLY A 79 5.02 5.06 -8.64
N LEU A 80 4.61 6.12 -9.34
CA LEU A 80 5.42 6.80 -10.35
C LEU A 80 6.78 7.19 -9.76
N ASP A 81 7.82 7.17 -10.59
CA ASP A 81 9.19 7.55 -10.21
C ASP A 81 9.69 6.80 -8.95
N ASN A 82 9.28 5.54 -8.81
CA ASN A 82 9.60 4.70 -7.64
C ASN A 82 9.14 5.29 -6.30
N SER A 83 8.06 6.08 -6.27
CA SER A 83 7.54 6.71 -5.06
C SER A 83 6.95 5.72 -4.04
N THR A 84 6.64 4.48 -4.43
CA THR A 84 6.36 3.41 -3.45
C THR A 84 7.63 3.09 -2.66
N ILE A 85 7.56 3.16 -1.33
CA ILE A 85 8.71 2.91 -0.44
C ILE A 85 9.14 1.45 -0.48
N THR A 86 10.45 1.18 -0.44
CA THR A 86 11.01 -0.16 -0.21
C THR A 86 11.26 -0.41 1.27
N GLY A 87 11.30 -1.67 1.68
CA GLY A 87 11.56 -2.09 3.06
C GLY A 87 10.57 -3.12 3.58
N ASP A 88 10.69 -3.42 4.86
CA ASP A 88 9.84 -4.37 5.56
C ASP A 88 8.85 -3.65 6.48
N TYR A 89 7.60 -3.97 6.32
CA TYR A 89 6.46 -3.34 6.99
C TYR A 89 5.49 -4.40 7.49
N THR A 90 4.38 -3.95 8.08
CA THR A 90 3.25 -4.82 8.42
C THR A 90 1.94 -4.15 8.04
N ILE A 91 0.92 -4.95 7.70
CA ILE A 91 -0.44 -4.46 7.54
C ILE A 91 -0.89 -3.77 8.83
N GLY A 92 -1.38 -2.55 8.70
CA GLY A 92 -1.90 -1.74 9.80
C GLY A 92 -3.42 -1.59 9.77
N ILE A 93 -3.87 -0.35 9.54
CA ILE A 93 -5.29 0.00 9.47
C ILE A 93 -5.99 -0.71 8.31
N LYS A 94 -7.30 -0.92 8.47
CA LYS A 94 -8.18 -1.42 7.42
C LYS A 94 -9.44 -0.58 7.35
N SER A 95 -9.90 -0.33 6.14
CA SER A 95 -11.18 0.35 5.89
C SER A 95 -11.77 -0.18 4.59
N GLU A 96 -13.09 -0.29 4.52
CA GLU A 96 -13.72 -0.71 3.26
C GLU A 96 -13.56 0.38 2.19
N TRP A 97 -13.76 1.64 2.56
CA TRP A 97 -13.59 2.80 1.70
C TRP A 97 -12.70 3.85 2.37
N LEU A 98 -11.93 4.58 1.57
CA LEU A 98 -11.13 5.72 2.01
C LEU A 98 -11.01 6.75 0.88
N SER A 99 -11.16 8.02 1.23
CA SER A 99 -10.81 9.12 0.32
C SER A 99 -9.29 9.17 0.12
N LEU A 100 -8.85 9.29 -1.11
CA LEU A 100 -7.45 9.33 -1.52
C LEU A 100 -7.10 10.73 -2.05
N VAL A 101 -5.82 10.95 -2.33
CA VAL A 101 -5.35 12.19 -2.96
C VAL A 101 -5.90 12.28 -4.39
N GLY A 102 -6.45 13.45 -4.76
CA GLY A 102 -7.03 13.70 -6.09
C GLY A 102 -8.55 13.53 -6.14
N ASP A 103 -9.22 13.65 -4.99
CA ASP A 103 -10.69 13.57 -4.88
C ASP A 103 -11.28 12.27 -5.41
N VAL A 104 -10.54 11.19 -5.24
CA VAL A 104 -10.94 9.81 -5.62
C VAL A 104 -11.00 8.91 -4.40
N PHE A 105 -11.53 7.72 -4.54
CA PHE A 105 -11.74 6.77 -3.44
C PHE A 105 -11.08 5.43 -3.73
N GLY A 106 -10.43 4.87 -2.72
CA GLY A 106 -9.98 3.48 -2.74
C GLY A 106 -10.94 2.59 -1.99
N ARG A 107 -11.07 1.33 -2.42
CA ARG A 107 -11.84 0.30 -1.73
C ARG A 107 -10.92 -0.81 -1.23
N TYR A 108 -11.32 -1.49 -0.15
CA TYR A 108 -10.59 -2.60 0.48
C TYR A 108 -9.17 -2.18 0.90
N ILE A 109 -9.10 -1.13 1.70
CA ILE A 109 -7.86 -0.54 2.17
C ILE A 109 -7.16 -1.45 3.16
N SER A 110 -5.87 -1.67 2.95
CA SER A 110 -4.97 -2.29 3.92
C SER A 110 -3.70 -1.44 4.02
N GLY A 111 -3.53 -0.74 5.14
CA GLY A 111 -2.39 0.15 5.37
C GLY A 111 -1.08 -0.61 5.44
N ILE A 112 -0.04 -0.14 4.74
CA ILE A 112 1.32 -0.71 4.79
C ILE A 112 2.18 0.12 5.74
N SER A 113 2.13 1.42 5.58
CA SER A 113 2.80 2.45 6.37
C SER A 113 1.94 3.71 6.25
N CYS A 114 2.24 4.77 6.96
CA CYS A 114 1.44 5.97 7.14
C CYS A 114 0.57 6.41 5.97
N ASP A 115 1.20 6.65 4.82
CA ASP A 115 0.53 7.15 3.62
C ASP A 115 0.55 6.11 2.48
N TYR A 116 1.04 4.89 2.76
CA TYR A 116 1.13 3.82 1.77
C TYR A 116 0.12 2.72 2.08
N LEU A 117 -0.66 2.38 1.09
CA LEU A 117 -1.80 1.49 1.23
C LEU A 117 -1.78 0.44 0.11
N PHE A 118 -2.27 -0.76 0.41
CA PHE A 118 -2.94 -1.58 -0.60
C PHE A 118 -4.38 -1.12 -0.72
N HIS A 119 -4.86 -0.90 -1.92
CA HIS A 119 -6.25 -0.60 -2.21
C HIS A 119 -6.62 -1.01 -3.64
N SER A 120 -7.90 -1.04 -3.95
CA SER A 120 -8.37 -1.24 -5.32
C SER A 120 -7.86 -0.15 -6.25
N VAL A 121 -7.95 -0.36 -7.57
CA VAL A 121 -8.02 0.76 -8.53
C VAL A 121 -8.99 1.81 -8.01
N PRO A 122 -8.70 3.13 -8.19
CA PRO A 122 -9.56 4.19 -7.68
C PRO A 122 -10.97 4.19 -8.27
N TYR A 123 -11.86 4.86 -7.55
CA TYR A 123 -13.24 5.15 -7.93
C TYR A 123 -13.49 6.66 -7.88
N TYR A 124 -14.33 7.17 -8.75
CA TYR A 124 -14.76 8.58 -8.72
C TYR A 124 -15.67 8.89 -7.52
N SER A 125 -16.39 7.89 -7.00
CA SER A 125 -17.22 8.00 -5.80
C SER A 125 -17.18 6.70 -4.97
N MET A 126 -17.78 6.68 -3.78
CA MET A 126 -17.95 5.46 -2.97
C MET A 126 -19.08 4.57 -3.52
N SER A 127 -19.11 4.35 -4.83
CA SER A 127 -20.04 3.47 -5.53
C SER A 127 -19.29 2.42 -6.33
N GLU A 128 -19.77 1.18 -6.31
CA GLU A 128 -19.16 0.07 -7.05
C GLU A 128 -19.21 0.27 -8.57
N GLU A 129 -20.11 1.15 -9.05
CA GLU A 129 -20.33 1.42 -10.46
C GLU A 129 -19.38 2.51 -11.00
N ASP A 130 -18.72 3.26 -10.12
CA ASP A 130 -17.89 4.43 -10.47
C ASP A 130 -16.38 4.13 -10.52
N LEU A 131 -15.99 2.90 -10.93
CA LEU A 131 -14.59 2.53 -11.08
C LEU A 131 -13.91 3.36 -12.17
N GLU A 132 -12.71 3.87 -11.90
CA GLU A 132 -11.86 4.53 -12.90
C GLU A 132 -11.27 3.49 -13.87
N LEU A 133 -11.94 3.22 -14.98
CA LEU A 133 -11.51 2.24 -15.98
C LEU A 133 -10.15 2.55 -16.60
N GLU A 134 -9.81 3.83 -16.75
CA GLU A 134 -8.49 4.24 -17.25
C GLU A 134 -7.37 3.83 -16.29
N GLU A 135 -7.58 3.96 -14.99
CA GLU A 135 -6.61 3.52 -13.98
C GLU A 135 -6.56 1.99 -13.84
N PHE A 136 -7.67 1.30 -14.13
CA PHE A 136 -7.68 -0.16 -14.21
C PHE A 136 -6.78 -0.68 -15.34
N ASN A 137 -6.80 -0.01 -16.49
CA ASN A 137 -5.98 -0.37 -17.64
C ASN A 137 -4.48 -0.14 -17.42
N LYS A 138 -4.08 0.60 -16.38
CA LYS A 138 -2.67 0.81 -15.99
C LYS A 138 -2.14 -0.25 -15.02
N LEU A 139 -2.93 -1.25 -14.64
CA LEU A 139 -2.42 -2.32 -13.80
C LEU A 139 -1.26 -3.06 -14.52
N GLY A 140 -0.15 -3.22 -13.80
CA GLY A 140 1.11 -3.72 -14.33
C GLY A 140 2.15 -2.63 -14.59
N GLU A 141 1.78 -1.36 -14.45
CA GLU A 141 2.66 -0.21 -14.64
C GLU A 141 2.73 0.65 -13.37
N GLN A 142 3.76 1.49 -13.28
CA GLN A 142 3.81 2.54 -12.26
C GLN A 142 2.76 3.61 -12.59
N ALA A 143 1.78 3.81 -11.72
CA ALA A 143 0.67 4.73 -11.99
C ALA A 143 0.14 5.46 -10.75
N SER A 144 0.58 5.08 -9.54
CA SER A 144 0.08 5.69 -8.30
C SER A 144 0.99 6.82 -7.80
N GLN A 145 0.58 7.48 -6.73
CA GLN A 145 1.42 8.45 -6.00
C GLN A 145 2.21 7.79 -4.85
N GLY A 146 2.31 6.46 -4.85
CA GLY A 146 3.04 5.69 -3.84
C GLY A 146 2.30 4.46 -3.31
N CYS A 147 0.98 4.45 -3.31
CA CYS A 147 0.19 3.29 -2.92
C CYS A 147 0.35 2.12 -3.89
N VAL A 148 0.04 0.92 -3.45
CA VAL A 148 0.00 -0.30 -4.27
C VAL A 148 -1.45 -0.55 -4.67
N ARG A 149 -1.78 -0.21 -5.92
CA ARG A 149 -3.12 -0.41 -6.50
C ARG A 149 -3.27 -1.84 -7.00
N LEU A 150 -4.39 -2.45 -6.73
CA LEU A 150 -4.74 -3.82 -7.11
C LEU A 150 -6.06 -3.84 -7.89
N ALA A 151 -6.32 -4.90 -8.63
CA ALA A 151 -7.66 -5.20 -9.08
C ALA A 151 -8.60 -5.32 -7.86
N VAL A 152 -9.87 -4.97 -8.03
CA VAL A 152 -10.85 -4.93 -6.91
C VAL A 152 -10.92 -6.27 -6.17
N SER A 153 -10.93 -7.39 -6.90
CA SER A 153 -10.95 -8.74 -6.32
C SER A 153 -9.69 -9.08 -5.54
N ASP A 154 -8.52 -8.57 -5.97
CA ASP A 154 -7.24 -8.80 -5.32
C ASP A 154 -7.09 -7.93 -4.07
N ALA A 155 -7.50 -6.66 -4.15
CA ALA A 155 -7.57 -5.79 -2.98
C ALA A 155 -8.50 -6.37 -1.91
N LYS A 156 -9.68 -6.87 -2.33
CA LYS A 156 -10.62 -7.55 -1.42
C LYS A 156 -9.98 -8.79 -0.79
N TRP A 157 -9.27 -9.60 -1.57
CA TRP A 157 -8.63 -10.80 -1.05
C TRP A 157 -7.58 -10.45 0.03
N VAL A 158 -6.73 -9.44 -0.21
CA VAL A 158 -5.76 -8.94 0.80
C VAL A 158 -6.49 -8.41 2.02
N TYR A 159 -7.55 -7.65 1.81
CA TYR A 159 -8.38 -7.10 2.88
C TYR A 159 -8.97 -8.21 3.77
N ASP A 160 -9.52 -9.26 3.20
CA ASP A 160 -10.18 -10.33 3.94
C ASP A 160 -9.20 -11.29 4.62
N ASN A 161 -8.04 -11.57 3.99
CA ASN A 161 -7.16 -12.68 4.39
C ASN A 161 -5.87 -12.25 5.09
N CYS A 162 -5.45 -10.99 4.96
CA CYS A 162 -4.22 -10.48 5.55
C CYS A 162 -4.55 -9.49 6.69
N PRO A 163 -4.68 -9.96 7.94
CA PRO A 163 -5.02 -9.11 9.08
C PRO A 163 -3.90 -8.13 9.43
N ALA A 164 -4.19 -7.18 10.33
CA ALA A 164 -3.18 -6.31 10.92
C ALA A 164 -2.02 -7.14 11.52
N GLY A 165 -0.78 -6.69 11.27
CA GLY A 165 0.43 -7.43 11.65
C GLY A 165 0.92 -8.42 10.60
N THR A 166 0.22 -8.63 9.47
CA THR A 166 0.74 -9.42 8.35
C THR A 166 1.99 -8.75 7.78
N ASN A 167 3.08 -9.50 7.63
CA ASN A 167 4.35 -8.98 7.10
C ASN A 167 4.22 -8.57 5.63
N VAL A 168 4.80 -7.43 5.30
CA VAL A 168 4.88 -6.89 3.93
C VAL A 168 6.32 -6.52 3.64
N SER A 169 6.92 -7.09 2.60
CA SER A 169 8.24 -6.71 2.11
C SER A 169 8.10 -6.08 0.72
N ILE A 170 8.64 -4.88 0.53
CA ILE A 170 8.61 -4.16 -0.75
C ILE A 170 10.05 -3.98 -1.23
N TYR A 171 10.34 -4.44 -2.43
CA TYR A 171 11.70 -4.51 -2.96
C TYR A 171 11.73 -4.27 -4.47
N ASP A 172 12.94 -4.03 -4.98
CA ASP A 172 13.24 -3.97 -6.40
C ASP A 172 14.01 -5.22 -6.80
N ASP A 173 13.49 -5.94 -7.78
CA ASP A 173 14.16 -7.08 -8.38
C ASP A 173 13.78 -7.17 -9.85
N ALA A 174 14.77 -7.28 -10.72
CA ALA A 174 14.61 -7.35 -12.17
C ALA A 174 14.64 -8.79 -12.70
N GLU A 175 14.87 -9.80 -11.82
CA GLU A 175 14.94 -11.21 -12.21
C GLU A 175 13.62 -11.96 -12.01
#